data_ebd55b3bd077b2680823f2cef5199ae7
#
_entry.id   ebd55b3bd077b2680823f2cef5199ae7
#
_cell.length_a   1.000
_cell.length_b   1.000
_cell.length_c   1.000
_cell.angle_alpha   90.00
_cell.angle_beta   90.00
_cell.angle_gamma   90.00
#
_symmetry.space_group_name_H-M   'P 1'
#
loop_
_entity.id
_entity.type
_entity.pdbx_description
1 polymer ?
#
loop_
_entity_poly.entity_id
_entity_poly.type
_entity_poly.pdbx_seq_one_letter_code
_entity_poly.pdbx_strand_id
1 'polypeptide(L)'
;IDMAYVVAAYHDIGMSGPRAVHHITGGKILARDMRLRRWFSPEQIKIMKEAVEDHRASASHSPRSIYGKIVAEADRDLEPDTVFRRTIQFGLSNYPQLDKERQWQRFREHLDNKYSSHGYMKLWIPGSDNERKLNEVRSCLADPVRLRAVFDRIYGEEA
;
A
#
# COMPACT_ATOMS: atom_id res chain seq x y z
N ILE A 1 -0.39 -20.76 -8.23
CA ILE A 1 -1.62 -19.99 -7.91
C ILE A 1 -1.91 -20.13 -6.41
N ASP A 2 -2.01 -21.33 -5.87
CA ASP A 2 -2.45 -21.58 -4.48
C ASP A 2 -1.60 -20.87 -3.42
N MET A 3 -0.28 -20.81 -3.60
CA MET A 3 0.59 -20.06 -2.71
C MET A 3 0.27 -18.56 -2.66
N ALA A 4 -0.10 -17.94 -3.79
CA ALA A 4 -0.49 -16.54 -3.81
C ALA A 4 -1.77 -16.28 -3.00
N TYR A 5 -2.76 -17.18 -3.09
CA TYR A 5 -3.98 -17.09 -2.28
C TYR A 5 -3.70 -17.24 -0.79
N VAL A 6 -2.82 -18.16 -0.41
CA VAL A 6 -2.41 -18.32 1.00
C VAL A 6 -1.71 -17.04 1.48
N VAL A 7 -0.77 -16.50 0.71
CA VAL A 7 -0.09 -15.24 1.08
C VAL A 7 -1.11 -14.10 1.23
N ALA A 8 -2.04 -13.97 0.29
CA ALA A 8 -3.11 -12.96 0.37
C ALA A 8 -4.00 -13.14 1.61
N ALA A 9 -4.32 -14.36 2.01
CA ALA A 9 -5.11 -14.64 3.21
C ALA A 9 -4.38 -14.30 4.51
N TYR A 10 -3.04 -14.37 4.51
CA TYR A 10 -2.23 -14.17 5.72
C TYR A 10 -1.55 -12.79 5.80
N HIS A 11 -1.53 -11.97 4.73
CA HIS A 11 -0.70 -10.76 4.68
C HIS A 11 -0.98 -9.78 5.84
N ASP A 12 -2.24 -9.62 6.21
CA ASP A 12 -2.68 -8.71 7.27
C ASP A 12 -3.11 -9.40 8.58
N ILE A 13 -2.99 -10.73 8.69
CA ILE A 13 -3.40 -11.47 9.89
C ILE A 13 -2.68 -11.00 11.17
N GLY A 14 -1.50 -10.41 11.01
CA GLY A 14 -0.72 -9.82 12.10
C GLY A 14 -1.24 -8.48 12.61
N MET A 15 -2.29 -7.91 12.01
CA MET A 15 -2.89 -6.63 12.43
C MET A 15 -3.61 -6.69 13.78
N SER A 16 -3.79 -7.86 14.36
CA SER A 16 -4.21 -8.02 15.77
C SER A 16 -3.16 -7.51 16.78
N GLY A 17 -1.92 -7.29 16.33
CA GLY A 17 -0.81 -6.71 17.08
C GLY A 17 -0.39 -5.33 16.56
N PRO A 18 0.80 -4.84 16.95
CA PRO A 18 1.30 -3.53 16.51
C PRO A 18 1.42 -3.44 14.98
N ARG A 19 0.79 -2.42 14.40
CA ARG A 19 0.79 -2.17 12.95
C ARG A 19 2.21 -2.09 12.36
N ALA A 20 3.17 -1.57 13.10
CA ALA A 20 4.55 -1.41 12.62
C ALA A 20 5.21 -2.74 12.22
N VAL A 21 4.83 -3.84 12.85
CA VAL A 21 5.43 -5.18 12.68
C VAL A 21 4.44 -6.26 12.23
N HIS A 22 3.22 -5.86 11.81
CA HIS A 22 2.17 -6.83 11.44
C HIS A 22 2.62 -7.84 10.36
N HIS A 23 3.41 -7.39 9.38
CA HIS A 23 3.96 -8.24 8.31
C HIS A 23 4.87 -9.34 8.87
N ILE A 24 5.73 -9.03 9.84
CA ILE A 24 6.59 -10.01 10.52
C ILE A 24 5.74 -10.96 11.36
N THR A 25 4.76 -10.43 12.09
CA THR A 25 3.82 -11.22 12.89
C THR A 25 3.01 -12.15 12.00
N GLY A 26 2.47 -11.64 10.89
CA GLY A 26 1.73 -12.44 9.90
C GLY A 26 2.57 -13.56 9.30
N GLY A 27 3.80 -13.29 8.93
CA GLY A 27 4.75 -14.32 8.46
C GLY A 27 5.02 -15.41 9.49
N LYS A 28 5.15 -15.05 10.77
CA LYS A 28 5.32 -16.02 11.87
C LYS A 28 4.06 -16.86 12.08
N ILE A 29 2.89 -16.27 11.99
CA ILE A 29 1.60 -16.97 12.12
C ILE A 29 1.47 -18.00 10.98
N LEU A 30 1.71 -17.58 9.73
CA LEU A 30 1.69 -18.47 8.57
C LEU A 30 2.64 -19.66 8.76
N ALA A 31 3.90 -19.41 9.13
CA ALA A 31 4.91 -20.46 9.28
C ALA A 31 4.59 -21.47 10.38
N ARG A 32 3.79 -21.09 11.37
CA ARG A 32 3.37 -21.95 12.49
C ARG A 32 2.07 -22.70 12.23
N ASP A 33 1.33 -22.35 11.18
CA ASP A 33 0.09 -23.06 10.85
C ASP A 33 0.39 -24.46 10.30
N MET A 34 0.28 -25.46 11.18
CA MET A 34 0.54 -26.86 10.84
C MET A 34 -0.39 -27.42 9.75
N ARG A 35 -1.57 -26.79 9.54
CA ARG A 35 -2.52 -27.22 8.51
C ARG A 35 -1.94 -27.05 7.11
N LEU A 36 -1.12 -26.02 6.89
CA LEU A 36 -0.47 -25.75 5.61
C LEU A 36 0.49 -26.88 5.19
N ARG A 37 1.08 -27.60 6.15
CA ARG A 37 2.01 -28.71 5.87
C ARG A 37 1.36 -29.92 5.20
N ARG A 38 0.04 -29.97 5.17
CA ARG A 38 -0.72 -30.99 4.43
C ARG A 38 -0.68 -30.79 2.92
N TRP A 39 -0.36 -29.56 2.48
CA TRP A 39 -0.49 -29.13 1.10
C TRP A 39 0.81 -28.54 0.52
N PHE A 40 1.70 -28.03 1.39
CA PHE A 40 2.90 -27.32 0.99
C PHE A 40 4.14 -27.87 1.68
N SER A 41 5.24 -27.93 0.91
CA SER A 41 6.55 -28.29 1.45
C SER A 41 7.10 -27.22 2.41
N PRO A 42 8.09 -27.56 3.25
CA PRO A 42 8.76 -26.58 4.10
C PRO A 42 9.32 -25.37 3.31
N GLU A 43 9.87 -25.61 2.13
CA GLU A 43 10.39 -24.57 1.24
C GLU A 43 9.28 -23.64 0.73
N GLN A 44 8.14 -24.19 0.35
CA GLN A 44 6.98 -23.41 -0.08
C GLN A 44 6.42 -22.56 1.08
N ILE A 45 6.35 -23.12 2.29
CA ILE A 45 5.93 -22.38 3.49
C ILE A 45 6.90 -21.24 3.79
N LYS A 46 8.21 -21.45 3.63
CA LYS A 46 9.22 -20.41 3.78
C LYS A 46 9.01 -19.29 2.76
N ILE A 47 8.79 -19.61 1.49
CA ILE A 47 8.53 -18.63 0.42
C ILE A 47 7.26 -17.83 0.73
N MET A 48 6.19 -18.47 1.17
CA MET A 48 4.94 -17.79 1.53
C MET A 48 5.11 -16.88 2.75
N LYS A 49 5.85 -17.33 3.78
CA LYS A 49 6.20 -16.50 4.95
C LYS A 49 6.95 -15.24 4.52
N GLU A 50 7.97 -15.39 3.70
CA GLU A 50 8.77 -14.29 3.18
C GLU A 50 7.93 -13.33 2.33
N ALA A 51 6.98 -13.85 1.54
CA ALA A 51 6.06 -13.04 0.75
C ALA A 51 5.11 -12.21 1.64
N VAL A 52 4.62 -12.77 2.75
CA VAL A 52 3.84 -12.01 3.75
C VAL A 52 4.69 -10.91 4.39
N GLU A 53 5.96 -11.19 4.70
CA GLU A 53 6.87 -10.18 5.28
C GLU A 53 7.18 -9.03 4.31
N ASP A 54 7.14 -9.28 3.01
CA ASP A 54 7.55 -8.34 1.96
C ASP A 54 6.42 -7.44 1.44
N HIS A 55 5.15 -7.64 1.84
CA HIS A 55 4.02 -6.96 1.19
C HIS A 55 3.95 -5.44 1.42
N ARG A 56 4.62 -4.90 2.44
CA ARG A 56 4.51 -3.48 2.78
C ARG A 56 5.09 -2.57 1.71
N ALA A 57 4.34 -1.50 1.37
CA ALA A 57 4.81 -0.47 0.43
C ALA A 57 6.08 0.26 0.90
N SER A 58 6.27 0.38 2.23
CA SER A 58 7.42 1.01 2.87
C SER A 58 8.59 0.05 3.17
N ALA A 59 8.58 -1.16 2.60
CA ALA A 59 9.70 -2.08 2.75
C ALA A 59 10.97 -1.49 2.12
N SER A 60 12.12 -1.70 2.79
CA SER A 60 13.42 -1.19 2.34
C SER A 60 14.02 -1.98 1.17
N HIS A 61 13.43 -3.11 0.82
CA HIS A 61 13.90 -4.01 -0.23
C HIS A 61 12.74 -4.46 -1.12
N SER A 62 13.07 -4.95 -2.32
CA SER A 62 12.07 -5.56 -3.20
C SER A 62 11.59 -6.90 -2.63
N PRO A 63 10.33 -7.28 -2.91
CA PRO A 63 9.84 -8.60 -2.53
C PRO A 63 10.73 -9.72 -3.09
N ARG A 64 11.08 -10.68 -2.21
CA ARG A 64 12.02 -11.77 -2.49
C ARG A 64 11.51 -12.80 -3.50
N SER A 65 10.20 -12.86 -3.71
CA SER A 65 9.57 -13.84 -4.61
C SER A 65 8.51 -13.19 -5.48
N ILE A 66 8.11 -13.88 -6.55
CA ILE A 66 6.97 -13.47 -7.39
C ILE A 66 5.66 -13.39 -6.57
N TYR A 67 5.47 -14.27 -5.59
CA TYR A 67 4.31 -14.25 -4.70
C TYR A 67 4.26 -12.99 -3.84
N GLY A 68 5.41 -12.56 -3.30
CA GLY A 68 5.52 -11.30 -2.59
C GLY A 68 5.24 -10.09 -3.49
N LYS A 69 5.74 -10.10 -4.73
CA LYS A 69 5.48 -9.06 -5.72
C LYS A 69 3.99 -8.94 -6.06
N ILE A 70 3.34 -10.07 -6.35
CA ILE A 70 1.91 -10.10 -6.69
C ILE A 70 1.07 -9.59 -5.53
N VAL A 71 1.28 -10.10 -4.32
CA VAL A 71 0.45 -9.72 -3.18
C VAL A 71 0.75 -8.28 -2.74
N ALA A 72 2.01 -7.87 -2.70
CA ALA A 72 2.38 -6.49 -2.40
C ALA A 72 1.75 -5.49 -3.37
N GLU A 73 1.61 -5.84 -4.64
CA GLU A 73 0.98 -4.97 -5.64
C GLU A 73 -0.55 -5.04 -5.59
N ALA A 74 -1.12 -6.23 -5.42
CA ALA A 74 -2.57 -6.42 -5.31
C ALA A 74 -3.18 -5.74 -4.08
N ASP A 75 -2.42 -5.63 -2.97
CA ASP A 75 -2.81 -4.93 -1.75
C ASP A 75 -2.88 -3.39 -1.92
N ARG A 76 -2.42 -2.86 -3.04
CA ARG A 76 -2.40 -1.41 -3.29
C ARG A 76 -3.62 -0.96 -4.07
N ASP A 77 -4.46 -0.18 -3.41
CA ASP A 77 -5.51 0.58 -4.09
C ASP A 77 -4.93 1.92 -4.56
N LEU A 78 -4.70 2.02 -5.85
CA LEU A 78 -4.10 3.19 -6.51
C LEU A 78 -5.10 3.95 -7.38
N GLU A 79 -6.41 3.70 -7.21
CA GLU A 79 -7.44 4.52 -7.85
C GLU A 79 -7.23 5.99 -7.46
N PRO A 80 -7.03 6.92 -8.41
CA PRO A 80 -6.65 8.30 -8.10
C PRO A 80 -7.58 9.00 -7.11
N ASP A 81 -8.90 8.92 -7.29
CA ASP A 81 -9.86 9.55 -6.36
C ASP A 81 -9.75 8.94 -4.95
N THR A 82 -9.57 7.63 -4.84
CA THR A 82 -9.36 6.95 -3.54
C THR A 82 -8.07 7.41 -2.88
N VAL A 83 -6.96 7.51 -3.62
CA VAL A 83 -5.67 7.98 -3.09
C VAL A 83 -5.79 9.39 -2.54
N PHE A 84 -6.41 10.31 -3.30
CA PHE A 84 -6.57 11.68 -2.89
C PHE A 84 -7.51 11.82 -1.69
N ARG A 85 -8.66 11.16 -1.74
CA ARG A 85 -9.67 11.16 -0.69
C ARG A 85 -9.14 10.63 0.63
N ARG A 86 -8.52 9.45 0.64
CA ARG A 86 -7.89 8.87 1.85
C ARG A 86 -6.81 9.77 2.45
N THR A 87 -6.04 10.46 1.60
CA THR A 87 -5.00 11.40 2.06
C THR A 87 -5.61 12.61 2.75
N ILE A 88 -6.73 13.14 2.24
CA ILE A 88 -7.46 14.26 2.84
C ILE A 88 -8.15 13.82 4.13
N GLN A 89 -8.90 12.72 4.11
CA GLN A 89 -9.57 12.14 5.29
C GLN A 89 -8.58 11.89 6.44
N PHE A 90 -7.41 11.32 6.12
CA PHE A 90 -6.35 11.15 7.11
C PHE A 90 -5.90 12.48 7.72
N GLY A 91 -5.78 13.52 6.90
CA GLY A 91 -5.42 14.86 7.35
C GLY A 91 -6.47 15.45 8.28
N LEU A 92 -7.72 15.42 7.89
CA LEU A 92 -8.84 15.92 8.68
C LEU A 92 -8.97 15.19 10.03
N SER A 93 -8.81 13.87 10.02
CA SER A 93 -8.94 13.04 11.24
C SER A 93 -7.77 13.17 12.21
N ASN A 94 -6.53 13.27 11.71
CA ASN A 94 -5.33 13.22 12.55
C ASN A 94 -4.74 14.62 12.85
N TYR A 95 -5.12 15.61 12.07
CA TYR A 95 -4.64 17.00 12.21
C TYR A 95 -5.81 18.01 12.10
N PRO A 96 -6.88 17.86 12.92
CA PRO A 96 -8.08 18.68 12.82
C PRO A 96 -7.83 20.17 13.12
N GLN A 97 -6.69 20.49 13.77
CA GLN A 97 -6.29 21.86 14.09
C GLN A 97 -5.69 22.61 12.88
N LEU A 98 -5.39 21.94 11.77
CA LEU A 98 -4.84 22.58 10.59
C LEU A 98 -5.95 23.26 9.77
N ASP A 99 -5.71 24.50 9.36
CA ASP A 99 -6.53 25.19 8.39
C ASP A 99 -6.41 24.53 6.99
N LYS A 100 -7.28 24.95 6.06
CA LYS A 100 -7.33 24.39 4.70
C LYS A 100 -5.99 24.50 3.98
N GLU A 101 -5.26 25.59 4.12
CA GLU A 101 -3.99 25.78 3.41
C GLU A 101 -2.88 24.87 3.98
N ARG A 102 -2.85 24.68 5.27
CA ARG A 102 -1.93 23.74 5.90
C ARG A 102 -2.29 22.28 5.58
N GLN A 103 -3.59 21.94 5.49
CA GLN A 103 -4.05 20.65 4.99
C GLN A 103 -3.62 20.42 3.53
N TRP A 104 -3.69 21.46 2.69
CA TRP A 104 -3.20 21.43 1.31
C TRP A 104 -1.69 21.17 1.24
N GLN A 105 -0.88 21.87 2.03
CA GLN A 105 0.56 21.64 2.08
C GLN A 105 0.89 20.20 2.47
N ARG A 106 0.28 19.70 3.57
CA ARG A 106 0.43 18.32 4.03
C ARG A 106 0.01 17.30 2.96
N PHE A 107 -1.09 17.56 2.27
CA PHE A 107 -1.59 16.70 1.19
C PHE A 107 -0.55 16.58 0.06
N ARG A 108 -0.03 17.70 -0.42
CA ARG A 108 1.00 17.71 -1.46
C ARG A 108 2.28 16.98 -1.03
N GLU A 109 2.78 17.28 0.13
CA GLU A 109 3.99 16.66 0.67
C GLU A 109 3.83 15.15 0.81
N HIS A 110 2.69 14.68 1.31
CA HIS A 110 2.42 13.25 1.42
C HIS A 110 2.37 12.57 0.05
N LEU A 111 1.68 13.18 -0.91
CA LEU A 111 1.58 12.60 -2.26
C LEU A 111 2.94 12.57 -2.95
N ASP A 112 3.71 13.64 -2.84
CA ASP A 112 5.05 13.70 -3.43
C ASP A 112 5.98 12.64 -2.82
N ASN A 113 6.07 12.58 -1.50
CA ASN A 113 6.91 11.61 -0.79
C ASN A 113 6.52 10.14 -1.08
N LYS A 114 5.26 9.86 -1.35
CA LYS A 114 4.79 8.49 -1.53
C LYS A 114 4.66 8.09 -2.99
N TYR A 115 4.05 8.92 -3.83
CA TYR A 115 3.58 8.52 -5.16
C TYR A 115 4.35 9.13 -6.32
N SER A 116 5.16 10.17 -6.11
CA SER A 116 5.96 10.79 -7.18
C SER A 116 6.95 9.80 -7.81
N SER A 117 7.66 10.21 -8.85
CA SER A 117 8.69 9.40 -9.51
C SER A 117 9.83 9.00 -8.58
N HIS A 118 10.13 9.83 -7.57
CA HIS A 118 11.13 9.59 -6.53
C HIS A 118 10.52 9.08 -5.20
N GLY A 119 9.19 8.94 -5.15
CA GLY A 119 8.47 8.47 -3.96
C GLY A 119 8.76 7.00 -3.63
N TYR A 120 8.43 6.60 -2.40
CA TYR A 120 8.69 5.23 -1.93
C TYR A 120 7.70 4.18 -2.47
N MET A 121 6.59 4.58 -3.12
CA MET A 121 5.67 3.63 -3.75
C MET A 121 6.35 2.97 -4.95
N LYS A 122 6.54 1.65 -4.87
CA LYS A 122 7.11 0.84 -5.94
C LYS A 122 6.09 -0.19 -6.41
N LEU A 123 6.05 -0.42 -7.71
CA LEU A 123 5.30 -1.49 -8.36
C LEU A 123 6.26 -2.54 -8.89
N TRP A 124 5.77 -3.77 -8.99
CA TRP A 124 6.61 -4.94 -9.26
C TRP A 124 6.16 -5.74 -10.47
N ILE A 125 4.95 -5.47 -10.98
CA ILE A 125 4.34 -6.18 -12.11
C ILE A 125 4.21 -5.20 -13.29
N PRO A 126 5.11 -5.24 -14.27
CA PRO A 126 5.05 -4.37 -15.44
C PRO A 126 3.72 -4.53 -16.21
N GLY A 127 3.16 -3.43 -16.68
CA GLY A 127 1.92 -3.42 -17.43
C GLY A 127 0.66 -3.69 -16.60
N SER A 128 0.76 -3.65 -15.28
CA SER A 128 -0.39 -3.84 -14.40
C SER A 128 -1.36 -2.64 -14.45
N ASP A 129 -2.62 -2.87 -14.07
CA ASP A 129 -3.60 -1.78 -13.91
C ASP A 129 -3.15 -0.76 -12.85
N ASN A 130 -2.44 -1.21 -11.82
CA ASN A 130 -1.86 -0.34 -10.81
C ASN A 130 -0.76 0.58 -11.38
N GLU A 131 0.00 0.14 -12.38
CA GLU A 131 0.97 1.01 -13.06
C GLU A 131 0.27 2.14 -13.81
N ARG A 132 -0.83 1.84 -14.53
CA ARG A 132 -1.66 2.85 -15.20
C ARG A 132 -2.21 3.87 -14.18
N LYS A 133 -2.82 3.38 -13.11
CA LYS A 133 -3.39 4.22 -12.04
C LYS A 133 -2.35 5.10 -11.35
N LEU A 134 -1.17 4.54 -11.04
CA LEU A 134 -0.07 5.31 -10.46
C LEU A 134 0.42 6.42 -11.41
N ASN A 135 0.45 6.14 -12.72
CA ASN A 135 0.80 7.15 -13.73
C ASN A 135 -0.26 8.26 -13.81
N GLU A 136 -1.54 7.95 -13.61
CA GLU A 136 -2.60 8.97 -13.51
C GLU A 136 -2.43 9.86 -12.27
N VAL A 137 -2.11 9.28 -11.11
CA VAL A 137 -1.78 10.03 -9.88
C VAL A 137 -0.58 10.95 -10.13
N ARG A 138 0.48 10.44 -10.76
CA ARG A 138 1.69 11.21 -11.10
C ARG A 138 1.40 12.34 -12.09
N SER A 139 0.56 12.10 -13.08
CA SER A 139 0.12 13.13 -14.02
C SER A 139 -0.62 14.27 -13.31
N CYS A 140 -1.47 13.95 -12.34
CA CYS A 140 -2.14 14.96 -11.53
C CYS A 140 -1.16 15.72 -10.64
N LEU A 141 -0.17 15.03 -10.03
CA LEU A 141 0.89 15.66 -9.24
C LEU A 141 1.74 16.65 -10.04
N ALA A 142 1.98 16.36 -11.33
CA ALA A 142 2.74 17.23 -12.23
C ALA A 142 1.99 18.50 -12.66
N ASP A 143 0.69 18.57 -12.42
CA ASP A 143 -0.16 19.72 -12.73
C ASP A 143 -0.70 20.37 -11.44
N PRO A 144 -0.05 21.44 -10.92
CA PRO A 144 -0.46 22.08 -9.67
C PRO A 144 -1.88 22.65 -9.69
N VAL A 145 -2.35 23.11 -10.86
CA VAL A 145 -3.70 23.68 -11.00
C VAL A 145 -4.75 22.57 -10.90
N ARG A 146 -4.54 21.49 -11.64
CA ARG A 146 -5.40 20.29 -11.57
C ARG A 146 -5.40 19.68 -10.18
N LEU A 147 -4.24 19.53 -9.56
CA LEU A 147 -4.12 18.95 -8.23
C LEU A 147 -4.84 19.80 -7.18
N ARG A 148 -4.73 21.14 -7.27
CA ARG A 148 -5.45 22.07 -6.39
C ARG A 148 -6.96 21.94 -6.56
N ALA A 149 -7.45 21.88 -7.78
CA ALA A 149 -8.88 21.74 -8.05
C ALA A 149 -9.43 20.40 -7.48
N VAL A 150 -8.67 19.30 -7.62
CA VAL A 150 -9.02 18.01 -7.02
C VAL A 150 -9.07 18.09 -5.50
N PHE A 151 -8.05 18.70 -4.89
CA PHE A 151 -8.03 18.90 -3.43
C PHE A 151 -9.23 19.72 -2.95
N ASP A 152 -9.51 20.87 -3.58
CA ASP A 152 -10.59 21.78 -3.17
C ASP A 152 -11.96 21.09 -3.26
N ARG A 153 -12.19 20.31 -4.32
CA ARG A 153 -13.41 19.50 -4.47
C ARG A 153 -13.57 18.48 -3.34
N ILE A 154 -12.57 17.61 -3.18
CA ILE A 154 -12.66 16.53 -2.19
C ILE A 154 -12.67 17.10 -0.77
N TYR A 155 -11.86 18.11 -0.48
CA TYR A 155 -11.86 18.77 0.83
C TYR A 155 -13.25 19.34 1.17
N GLY A 156 -13.95 19.95 0.19
CA GLY A 156 -15.30 20.45 0.39
C GLY A 156 -16.37 19.36 0.58
N GLU A 157 -16.10 18.13 0.12
CA GLU A 157 -16.99 16.97 0.33
C GLU A 157 -16.78 16.31 1.72
N GLU A 158 -15.57 16.41 2.27
CA GLU A 158 -15.14 15.65 3.47
C GLU A 158 -15.04 16.51 4.74
N ALA A 159 -14.93 17.84 4.62
CA ALA A 159 -14.86 18.80 5.73
C ALA A 159 -16.23 19.34 6.10
#